data_f6630e45788ba7e1064b321a20b3521f
#
_entry.id   f6630e45788ba7e1064b321a20b3521f
#
_cell.length_a   1.000
_cell.length_b   1.000
_cell.length_c   1.000
_cell.angle_alpha   90.00
_cell.angle_beta   90.00
_cell.angle_gamma   90.00
#
_symmetry.space_group_name_H-M   'P 1'
#
loop_
_entity.id
_entity.type
_entity.pdbx_description
1 polymer ?
#
loop_
_entity_poly.entity_id
_entity_poly.type
_entity_poly.pdbx_seq_one_letter_code
_entity_poly.pdbx_strand_id
1 'polypeptide(L)'
;MPKSGDVVIAQIQFTDTFEIKKRPALVLFEELDNVVVAGITSNLEMKGIPLSKAEGAVKDSVIKLNYIFTISKVMISKTLFHLNKEKKKMVYNELVKRLEDLSK
;
A
#
# COMPACT_ATOMS: atom_id res chain seq x y z
N MET A 1 -0.47 -15.62 -5.63
CA MET A 1 -0.02 -15.15 -4.31
C MET A 1 0.45 -13.70 -4.38
N PRO A 2 -0.05 -12.81 -3.53
CA PRO A 2 0.46 -11.44 -3.51
C PRO A 2 1.91 -11.43 -3.05
N LYS A 3 2.70 -10.55 -3.65
CA LYS A 3 4.11 -10.40 -3.28
C LYS A 3 4.46 -8.94 -3.10
N SER A 4 5.57 -8.68 -2.41
CA SER A 4 6.04 -7.32 -2.15
C SER A 4 6.10 -6.51 -3.43
N GLY A 5 5.45 -5.36 -3.44
CA GLY A 5 5.39 -4.48 -4.61
C GLY A 5 4.11 -4.64 -5.45
N ASP A 6 3.29 -5.65 -5.17
CA ASP A 6 2.01 -5.75 -5.85
C ASP A 6 1.05 -4.69 -5.31
N VAL A 7 0.30 -4.06 -6.23
CA VAL A 7 -0.82 -3.20 -5.88
C VAL A 7 -2.10 -4.02 -6.07
N VAL A 8 -2.87 -4.13 -5.02
CA VAL A 8 -4.04 -5.02 -4.98
C VAL A 8 -5.29 -4.23 -4.61
N ILE A 9 -6.46 -4.81 -4.90
CA ILE A 9 -7.72 -4.32 -4.36
C ILE A 9 -8.05 -5.20 -3.15
N ALA A 10 -8.27 -4.58 -2.01
CA ALA A 10 -8.55 -5.29 -0.77
C ALA A 10 -9.64 -4.57 0.02
N GLN A 11 -10.29 -5.30 0.91
CA GLN A 11 -11.26 -4.73 1.84
C GLN A 11 -10.49 -4.11 3.01
N ILE A 12 -10.52 -2.80 3.11
CA ILE A 12 -9.76 -2.04 4.10
C ILE A 12 -10.64 -0.98 4.73
N GLN A 13 -10.48 -0.81 6.04
CA GLN A 13 -11.08 0.30 6.78
C GLN A 13 -9.95 1.25 7.18
N PHE A 14 -10.00 2.48 6.68
CA PHE A 14 -9.05 3.51 7.10
C PHE A 14 -9.42 3.98 8.51
N THR A 15 -8.44 4.51 9.24
CA THR A 15 -8.61 4.91 10.63
C THR A 15 -9.61 6.03 10.83
N ASP A 16 -9.91 6.79 9.80
CA ASP A 16 -10.81 7.95 9.86
C ASP A 16 -12.24 7.63 9.40
N THR A 17 -12.56 6.36 9.18
CA THR A 17 -13.89 5.97 8.70
C THR A 17 -14.32 4.66 9.35
N PHE A 18 -15.62 4.50 9.50
CA PHE A 18 -16.21 3.25 10.00
C PHE A 18 -16.57 2.28 8.86
N GLU A 19 -16.46 2.73 7.62
CA GLU A 19 -16.82 1.88 6.48
C GLU A 19 -15.67 1.01 6.04
N ILE A 20 -15.97 -0.27 5.80
CA ILE A 20 -15.03 -1.18 5.15
C ILE A 20 -15.32 -1.09 3.65
N LYS A 21 -14.34 -0.68 2.88
CA LYS A 21 -14.48 -0.52 1.43
C LYS A 21 -13.38 -1.27 0.70
N LYS A 22 -13.67 -1.63 -0.55
CA LYS A 22 -12.64 -2.13 -1.45
C LYS A 22 -11.76 -0.96 -1.87
N ARG A 23 -10.49 -1.02 -1.53
CA ARG A 23 -9.52 0.04 -1.81
C ARG A 23 -8.24 -0.53 -2.36
N PRO A 24 -7.51 0.24 -3.18
CA PRO A 24 -6.18 -0.18 -3.59
C PRO A 24 -5.22 -0.11 -2.39
N ALA A 25 -4.29 -1.03 -2.36
CA ALA A 25 -3.27 -1.10 -1.33
C ALA A 25 -1.99 -1.70 -1.90
N LEU A 26 -0.87 -1.27 -1.35
CA LEU A 26 0.43 -1.79 -1.75
C LEU A 26 0.84 -2.91 -0.80
N VAL A 27 1.16 -4.06 -1.35
CA VAL A 27 1.69 -5.18 -0.55
C VAL A 27 3.11 -4.87 -0.14
N LEU A 28 3.36 -4.84 1.16
CA LEU A 28 4.72 -4.66 1.71
C LEU A 28 5.40 -5.99 1.89
N PHE A 29 4.72 -6.94 2.53
CA PHE A 29 5.21 -8.31 2.65
C PHE A 29 4.07 -9.22 3.11
N GLU A 30 4.27 -10.52 2.99
CA GLU A 30 3.30 -11.49 3.51
C GLU A 30 3.96 -12.41 4.52
N GLU A 31 3.15 -12.95 5.40
CA GLU A 31 3.60 -13.94 6.36
C GLU A 31 2.44 -14.90 6.61
N LEU A 32 2.65 -16.16 6.25
CA LEU A 32 1.61 -17.19 6.31
C LEU A 32 0.39 -16.76 5.49
N ASP A 33 -0.77 -16.67 6.10
CA ASP A 33 -1.99 -16.26 5.41
C ASP A 33 -2.32 -14.77 5.58
N ASN A 34 -1.41 -14.02 6.17
CA ASN A 34 -1.56 -12.59 6.39
C ASN A 34 -0.74 -11.79 5.39
N VAL A 35 -1.26 -10.64 5.03
CA VAL A 35 -0.59 -9.71 4.12
C VAL A 35 -0.53 -8.35 4.78
N VAL A 36 0.67 -7.78 4.86
CA VAL A 36 0.85 -6.43 5.40
C VAL A 36 0.87 -5.47 4.23
N VAL A 37 -0.04 -4.50 4.26
CA VAL A 37 -0.25 -3.57 3.16
C VAL A 37 -0.20 -2.13 3.63
N ALA A 38 0.15 -1.23 2.70
CA ALA A 38 0.04 0.21 2.90
C ALA A 38 -1.15 0.72 2.08
N GLY A 39 -1.99 1.54 2.68
CA GLY A 39 -3.16 2.08 2.00
C GLY A 39 -2.78 3.05 0.89
N ILE A 40 -3.60 3.09 -0.15
CA ILE A 40 -3.44 4.02 -1.27
C ILE A 40 -4.72 4.86 -1.33
N THR A 41 -4.55 6.17 -1.43
CA THR A 41 -5.68 7.10 -1.51
C THR A 41 -5.61 7.94 -2.78
N SER A 42 -6.76 8.28 -3.32
CA SER A 42 -6.84 9.23 -4.45
C SER A 42 -6.88 10.69 -3.98
N ASN A 43 -6.85 10.93 -2.69
CA ASN A 43 -6.80 12.28 -2.15
C ASN A 43 -5.37 12.82 -2.25
N LEU A 44 -5.10 13.62 -3.29
CA LEU A 44 -3.76 14.12 -3.58
C LEU A 44 -3.29 15.19 -2.57
N GLU A 45 -4.16 15.66 -1.70
CA GLU A 45 -3.77 16.58 -0.63
C GLU A 45 -3.06 15.86 0.52
N MET A 46 -3.23 14.54 0.62
CA MET A 46 -2.55 13.76 1.64
C MET A 46 -1.09 13.55 1.26
N LYS A 47 -0.23 13.61 2.25
CA LYS A 47 1.20 13.37 2.03
C LYS A 47 1.49 11.89 1.89
N GLY A 48 2.39 11.56 1.00
CA GLY A 48 2.80 10.19 0.76
C GLY A 48 3.60 10.08 -0.52
N ILE A 49 3.79 8.87 -0.99
CA ILE A 49 4.53 8.62 -2.23
C ILE A 49 3.56 8.68 -3.40
N PRO A 50 3.78 9.56 -4.38
CA PRO A 50 2.89 9.66 -5.54
C PRO A 50 2.86 8.36 -6.35
N LEU A 51 1.69 8.03 -6.87
CA LEU A 51 1.49 6.88 -7.74
C LEU A 51 0.55 7.31 -8.86
N SER A 52 1.10 7.44 -10.08
CA SER A 52 0.36 8.00 -11.20
C SER A 52 -0.32 6.95 -12.05
N LYS A 53 -1.25 7.41 -12.90
CA LYS A 53 -1.87 6.56 -13.92
C LYS A 53 -0.82 5.95 -14.85
N ALA A 54 0.22 6.69 -15.18
CA ALA A 54 1.28 6.21 -16.05
C ALA A 54 2.02 5.00 -15.44
N GLU A 55 1.98 4.86 -14.12
CA GLU A 55 2.61 3.76 -13.41
C GLU A 55 1.68 2.56 -13.21
N GLY A 56 0.43 2.69 -13.63
CA GLY A 56 -0.54 1.60 -13.58
C GLY A 56 -1.78 1.86 -12.73
N ALA A 57 -1.82 2.97 -12.00
CA ALA A 57 -2.95 3.30 -11.14
C ALA A 57 -4.20 3.63 -11.97
N VAL A 58 -5.37 3.30 -11.44
CA VAL A 58 -6.64 3.65 -12.09
C VAL A 58 -6.80 5.16 -12.17
N LYS A 59 -6.32 5.87 -11.15
CA LYS A 59 -6.25 7.33 -11.12
C LYS A 59 -5.05 7.75 -10.29
N ASP A 60 -4.61 8.99 -10.48
CA ASP A 60 -3.49 9.52 -9.71
C ASP A 60 -3.78 9.38 -8.22
N SER A 61 -2.83 8.86 -7.49
CA SER A 61 -3.01 8.46 -6.11
C SER A 61 -1.75 8.71 -5.29
N VAL A 62 -1.85 8.43 -4.00
CA VAL A 62 -0.75 8.56 -3.06
C VAL A 62 -0.68 7.29 -2.20
N ILE A 63 0.52 6.74 -2.06
CA ILE A 63 0.77 5.61 -1.16
C ILE A 63 1.01 6.18 0.23
N LYS A 64 0.17 5.76 1.20
CA LYS A 64 0.24 6.25 2.57
C LYS A 64 1.02 5.26 3.44
N LEU A 65 2.29 5.55 3.69
CA LEU A 65 3.14 4.65 4.47
C LEU A 65 2.87 4.68 5.98
N ASN A 66 1.96 5.53 6.43
CA ASN A 66 1.49 5.49 7.81
C ASN A 66 0.12 4.78 7.94
N TYR A 67 -0.48 4.35 6.82
CA TYR A 67 -1.70 3.55 6.83
C TYR A 67 -1.34 2.10 6.55
N ILE A 68 -0.75 1.46 7.55
CA ILE A 68 -0.28 0.07 7.42
C ILE A 68 -1.26 -0.85 8.13
N PHE A 69 -1.70 -1.88 7.41
CA PHE A 69 -2.69 -2.82 7.88
C PHE A 69 -2.19 -4.24 7.67
N THR A 70 -2.56 -5.13 8.59
CA THR A 70 -2.40 -6.56 8.37
C THR A 70 -3.77 -7.13 8.09
N ILE A 71 -3.92 -7.76 6.93
CA ILE A 71 -5.19 -8.33 6.50
C ILE A 71 -5.00 -9.79 6.14
N SER A 72 -6.08 -10.57 6.21
CA SER A 72 -6.06 -11.92 5.70
C SER A 72 -6.00 -11.87 4.18
N LYS A 73 -5.25 -12.79 3.56
CA LYS A 73 -5.16 -12.82 2.10
C LYS A 73 -6.51 -13.02 1.43
N VAL A 74 -7.50 -13.61 2.11
CA VAL A 74 -8.84 -13.76 1.55
C VAL A 74 -9.56 -12.42 1.36
N MET A 75 -9.07 -11.36 1.98
CA MET A 75 -9.64 -10.02 1.82
C MET A 75 -9.17 -9.35 0.53
N ILE A 76 -8.21 -9.94 -0.16
CA ILE A 76 -7.69 -9.41 -1.41
C ILE A 76 -8.52 -9.95 -2.57
N SER A 77 -9.12 -9.03 -3.35
CA SER A 77 -9.96 -9.40 -4.49
C SER A 77 -9.15 -9.70 -5.74
N LYS A 78 -8.16 -8.89 -6.03
CA LYS A 78 -7.34 -9.06 -7.22
C LYS A 78 -6.07 -8.22 -7.14
N THR A 79 -5.08 -8.59 -7.94
CA THR A 79 -3.87 -7.81 -8.16
C THR A 79 -4.09 -6.91 -9.37
N LEU A 80 -3.81 -5.61 -9.22
CA LEU A 80 -3.95 -4.63 -10.30
C LEU A 80 -2.71 -4.54 -11.16
N PHE A 81 -1.55 -4.37 -10.51
CA PHE A 81 -0.27 -4.27 -11.19
C PHE A 81 0.84 -4.42 -10.15
N HIS A 82 2.08 -4.46 -10.64
CA HIS A 82 3.27 -4.53 -9.80
C HIS A 82 4.05 -3.24 -9.97
N LEU A 83 4.52 -2.65 -8.88
CA LEU A 83 5.31 -1.42 -8.94
C LEU A 83 6.60 -1.64 -9.71
N ASN A 84 7.04 -0.62 -10.46
CA ASN A 84 8.32 -0.69 -11.10
C ASN A 84 9.44 -0.65 -10.05
N LYS A 85 10.65 -1.02 -10.48
CA LYS A 85 11.80 -1.16 -9.58
C LYS A 85 12.13 0.14 -8.83
N GLU A 86 12.05 1.26 -9.53
CA GLU A 86 12.37 2.56 -8.94
C GLU A 86 11.38 2.93 -7.84
N LYS A 87 10.09 2.72 -8.09
CA LYS A 87 9.06 3.03 -7.12
C LYS A 87 9.17 2.10 -5.90
N LYS A 88 9.46 0.81 -6.10
CA LYS A 88 9.66 -0.12 -5.00
C LYS A 88 10.81 0.33 -4.12
N LYS A 89 11.90 0.79 -4.73
CA LYS A 89 13.06 1.26 -3.97
C LYS A 89 12.74 2.53 -3.19
N MET A 90 11.95 3.41 -3.78
CA MET A 90 11.51 4.64 -3.11
C MET A 90 10.68 4.31 -1.87
N VAL A 91 9.76 3.36 -1.98
CA VAL A 91 8.95 2.90 -0.85
C VAL A 91 9.85 2.30 0.23
N TYR A 92 10.76 1.43 -0.16
CA TYR A 92 11.69 0.79 0.76
C TYR A 92 12.51 1.82 1.54
N ASN A 93 13.11 2.76 0.83
CA ASN A 93 13.95 3.78 1.44
C ASN A 93 13.15 4.65 2.41
N GLU A 94 11.92 5.00 2.05
CA GLU A 94 11.07 5.82 2.90
C GLU A 94 10.64 5.08 4.16
N LEU A 95 10.35 3.79 4.06
CA LEU A 95 10.02 2.97 5.23
C LEU A 95 11.20 2.83 6.17
N VAL A 96 12.40 2.58 5.64
CA VAL A 96 13.61 2.49 6.44
C VAL A 96 13.84 3.79 7.19
N LYS A 97 13.66 4.91 6.51
CA LYS A 97 13.82 6.23 7.13
C LYS A 97 12.86 6.44 8.29
N ARG A 98 11.60 6.02 8.13
CA ARG A 98 10.60 6.15 9.19
C ARG A 98 10.89 5.25 10.39
N LEU A 99 11.59 4.14 10.17
CA LEU A 99 11.90 3.18 11.21
C LEU A 99 13.23 3.49 11.93
N GLU A 100 13.97 4.51 11.49
CA GLU A 100 15.27 4.83 12.06
C GLU A 100 15.22 5.09 13.58
N ASP A 101 14.13 5.70 14.06
CA ASP A 101 14.01 6.00 15.49
C ASP A 101 13.99 4.74 16.36
N LEU A 102 13.62 3.59 15.79
CA LEU A 102 13.64 2.32 16.51
C LEU A 102 15.05 1.84 16.81
N SER A 103 16.05 2.35 16.10
CA SER A 103 17.44 1.97 16.29
C SER A 103 18.17 2.82 17.32
N LYS A 104 17.51 3.79 17.89
CA LYS A 104 18.10 4.72 18.87
C LYS A 104 17.86 4.28 20.30
#